data_e2c9a158ce77d5795cd913d4c00d303d
#
_entry.id   e2c9a158ce77d5795cd913d4c00d303d
#
_cell.length_a   1.000
_cell.length_b   1.000
_cell.length_c   1.000
_cell.angle_alpha   90.00
_cell.angle_beta   90.00
_cell.angle_gamma   90.00
#
_symmetry.space_group_name_H-M   'P 1'
#
loop_
_entity.id
_entity.type
_entity.pdbx_description
1 polymer ?
#
loop_
_entity_poly.entity_id
_entity_poly.type
_entity_poly.pdbx_seq_one_letter_code
_entity_poly.pdbx_strand_id
1 'polypeptide(L)'
;MKSGYYISAFVCCNELQNILDIKLRHDQTIALWYFDGDKNVKLVRYWELERISGYKQHPKAFFDTKAFFELLQTLLHQENLSLDDINDIWGTKEIEKSTEYRDFFANTNIAFHSIAHMMSCMYYGNSQPFGTDMILLSLDAGPDSQFEEDAYNKNFYAGGVIKNGELDIFSIESPARLWSYSFKKFKLREGTLMALATAVDTQIDFDISKFDNISFFDDSTRIKARKIVDEIADFVFSSELPENADKRFSEEEHKISAVMKNIVNLSQRIVERNVDNIIKRYNLVPNKTILAMAGGFALNCPTNSYLLQKYRFKDYQIPP
;
A
#
# COMPACT_ATOMS: atom_id res chain seq x y z
N MET A 1 -23.41 1.20 -15.04
CA MET A 1 -23.94 0.59 -13.79
C MET A 1 -25.40 0.96 -13.62
N LYS A 2 -26.23 0.07 -13.04
CA LYS A 2 -27.63 0.36 -12.69
C LYS A 2 -27.68 1.06 -11.32
N SER A 3 -28.70 1.88 -11.05
CA SER A 3 -28.95 2.37 -9.69
C SER A 3 -29.19 1.18 -8.75
N GLY A 4 -28.67 1.24 -7.51
CA GLY A 4 -28.83 0.21 -6.50
C GLY A 4 -27.55 -0.10 -5.71
N TYR A 5 -27.56 -1.25 -5.04
CA TYR A 5 -26.50 -1.66 -4.14
C TYR A 5 -25.46 -2.55 -4.80
N TYR A 6 -24.22 -2.40 -4.34
CA TYR A 6 -23.03 -3.13 -4.81
C TYR A 6 -22.15 -3.51 -3.64
N ILE A 7 -21.46 -4.64 -3.75
CA ILE A 7 -20.48 -5.11 -2.76
C ILE A 7 -19.09 -5.09 -3.38
N SER A 8 -18.13 -4.55 -2.66
CA SER A 8 -16.71 -4.88 -2.87
C SER A 8 -16.20 -5.70 -1.69
N ALA A 9 -15.58 -6.84 -1.96
CA ALA A 9 -15.13 -7.76 -0.94
C ALA A 9 -13.69 -8.22 -1.20
N PHE A 10 -12.79 -7.79 -0.33
CA PHE A 10 -11.41 -8.28 -0.30
C PHE A 10 -11.33 -9.40 0.74
N VAL A 11 -11.62 -10.63 0.32
CA VAL A 11 -11.69 -11.82 1.18
C VAL A 11 -10.95 -12.99 0.54
N CYS A 12 -10.69 -14.03 1.29
CA CYS A 12 -10.13 -15.29 0.82
C CYS A 12 -11.13 -16.42 1.04
N CYS A 13 -11.55 -17.12 -0.02
CA CYS A 13 -12.42 -18.29 0.03
C CYS A 13 -11.63 -19.48 -0.51
N ASN A 14 -11.05 -20.29 0.38
CA ASN A 14 -10.23 -21.44 -0.02
C ASN A 14 -10.18 -22.49 1.09
N GLU A 15 -10.69 -23.69 0.81
CA GLU A 15 -10.79 -24.81 1.75
C GLU A 15 -9.41 -25.23 2.30
N LEU A 16 -8.42 -25.42 1.43
CA LEU A 16 -7.09 -25.86 1.87
C LEU A 16 -6.41 -24.81 2.74
N GLN A 17 -6.52 -23.53 2.40
CA GLN A 17 -5.97 -22.46 3.21
C GLN A 17 -6.67 -22.36 4.57
N ASN A 18 -7.99 -22.60 4.61
CA ASN A 18 -8.75 -22.62 5.85
C ASN A 18 -8.30 -23.79 6.75
N ILE A 19 -8.22 -25.02 6.20
CA ILE A 19 -7.86 -26.23 6.95
C ILE A 19 -6.40 -26.19 7.43
N LEU A 20 -5.48 -25.74 6.57
CA LEU A 20 -4.04 -25.71 6.86
C LEU A 20 -3.59 -24.42 7.58
N ASP A 21 -4.52 -23.51 7.89
CA ASP A 21 -4.25 -22.18 8.47
C ASP A 21 -3.20 -21.37 7.69
N ILE A 22 -3.26 -21.47 6.35
CA ILE A 22 -2.36 -20.72 5.46
C ILE A 22 -2.89 -19.28 5.32
N LYS A 23 -2.06 -18.33 5.73
CA LYS A 23 -2.40 -16.90 5.82
C LYS A 23 -1.84 -16.16 4.61
N LEU A 24 -2.54 -16.23 3.47
CA LEU A 24 -2.11 -15.55 2.24
C LEU A 24 -2.65 -14.12 2.14
N ARG A 25 -3.87 -13.88 2.59
CA ARG A 25 -4.53 -12.59 2.54
C ARG A 25 -4.86 -12.11 3.95
N HIS A 26 -4.55 -10.89 4.28
CA HIS A 26 -4.83 -10.25 5.56
C HIS A 26 -5.64 -8.96 5.35
N ASP A 27 -6.13 -8.37 6.44
CA ASP A 27 -6.97 -7.16 6.42
C ASP A 27 -8.23 -7.32 5.54
N GLN A 28 -8.84 -8.51 5.64
CA GLN A 28 -10.01 -8.84 4.84
C GLN A 28 -11.19 -7.95 5.21
N THR A 29 -11.88 -7.44 4.19
CA THR A 29 -12.91 -6.40 4.32
C THR A 29 -14.05 -6.60 3.34
N ILE A 30 -15.23 -6.07 3.70
CA ILE A 30 -16.41 -6.01 2.86
C ILE A 30 -16.94 -4.59 2.90
N ALA A 31 -17.29 -4.01 1.76
CA ALA A 31 -17.92 -2.69 1.69
C ALA A 31 -19.20 -2.74 0.86
N LEU A 32 -20.23 -2.12 1.40
CA LEU A 32 -21.54 -1.93 0.76
C LEU A 32 -21.62 -0.52 0.19
N TRP A 33 -21.90 -0.44 -1.10
CA TRP A 33 -22.00 0.80 -1.86
C TRP A 33 -23.41 0.99 -2.42
N TYR A 34 -23.85 2.22 -2.53
CA TYR A 34 -25.05 2.60 -3.26
C TYR A 34 -24.68 3.55 -4.39
N PHE A 35 -25.16 3.24 -5.60
CA PHE A 35 -25.04 4.08 -6.77
C PHE A 35 -26.41 4.62 -7.16
N ASP A 36 -26.54 5.93 -7.37
CA ASP A 36 -27.83 6.58 -7.65
C ASP A 36 -28.32 6.44 -9.10
N GLY A 37 -27.46 5.89 -9.97
CA GLY A 37 -27.76 5.72 -11.40
C GLY A 37 -27.25 6.84 -12.29
N ASP A 38 -26.72 7.94 -11.71
CA ASP A 38 -26.11 9.05 -12.47
C ASP A 38 -24.61 9.16 -12.18
N LYS A 39 -24.23 9.81 -11.09
CA LYS A 39 -22.80 10.10 -10.81
C LYS A 39 -22.38 9.84 -9.37
N ASN A 40 -23.31 9.67 -8.46
CA ASN A 40 -22.99 9.59 -7.05
C ASN A 40 -22.86 8.14 -6.60
N VAL A 41 -21.70 7.81 -6.04
CA VAL A 41 -21.45 6.57 -5.33
C VAL A 41 -21.29 6.89 -3.86
N LYS A 42 -22.04 6.21 -3.00
CA LYS A 42 -22.02 6.39 -1.56
C LYS A 42 -21.57 5.10 -0.90
N LEU A 43 -20.55 5.17 -0.03
CA LEU A 43 -20.25 4.09 0.91
C LEU A 43 -21.36 4.06 1.96
N VAL A 44 -22.15 2.97 1.99
CA VAL A 44 -23.25 2.76 2.94
C VAL A 44 -22.70 2.15 4.21
N ARG A 45 -21.90 1.08 4.08
CA ARG A 45 -21.31 0.36 5.20
C ARG A 45 -19.93 -0.20 4.82
N TYR A 46 -19.06 -0.31 5.82
CA TYR A 46 -17.75 -0.95 5.71
C TYR A 46 -17.57 -1.90 6.90
N TRP A 47 -17.21 -3.15 6.61
CA TRP A 47 -16.96 -4.17 7.62
C TRP A 47 -15.53 -4.66 7.52
N GLU A 48 -14.76 -4.38 8.56
CA GLU A 48 -13.46 -5.00 8.78
C GLU A 48 -13.68 -6.36 9.43
N LEU A 49 -13.27 -7.45 8.80
CA LEU A 49 -13.47 -8.80 9.36
C LEU A 49 -12.69 -8.98 10.66
N GLU A 50 -11.63 -8.24 10.87
CA GLU A 50 -10.91 -8.15 12.15
C GLU A 50 -11.86 -7.75 13.29
N ARG A 51 -12.74 -6.77 13.08
CA ARG A 51 -13.69 -6.29 14.09
C ARG A 51 -14.80 -7.32 14.39
N ILE A 52 -15.16 -8.10 13.38
CA ILE A 52 -16.19 -9.15 13.52
C ILE A 52 -15.63 -10.37 14.22
N SER A 53 -14.44 -10.82 13.83
CA SER A 53 -13.82 -12.04 14.33
C SER A 53 -13.04 -11.88 15.63
N GLY A 54 -12.60 -10.64 15.97
CA GLY A 54 -11.67 -10.36 17.07
C GLY A 54 -10.21 -10.76 16.78
N TYR A 55 -9.90 -11.25 15.58
CA TYR A 55 -8.54 -11.63 15.20
C TYR A 55 -7.87 -10.51 14.42
N LYS A 56 -6.76 -10.00 14.94
CA LYS A 56 -5.99 -8.94 14.30
C LYS A 56 -5.63 -9.31 12.86
N GLN A 57 -5.91 -8.36 11.94
CA GLN A 57 -5.70 -8.50 10.50
C GLN A 57 -6.54 -9.59 9.83
N HIS A 58 -7.40 -10.30 10.55
CA HIS A 58 -8.25 -11.40 10.06
C HIS A 58 -7.64 -12.18 8.88
N PRO A 59 -6.58 -12.96 9.08
CA PRO A 59 -5.87 -13.63 7.99
C PRO A 59 -6.49 -14.97 7.58
N LYS A 60 -7.53 -15.43 8.29
CA LYS A 60 -8.15 -16.75 8.07
C LYS A 60 -9.05 -16.72 6.84
N ALA A 61 -8.84 -17.66 5.90
CA ALA A 61 -9.73 -17.84 4.76
C ALA A 61 -11.10 -18.38 5.20
N PHE A 62 -12.16 -18.00 4.48
CA PHE A 62 -13.43 -18.74 4.53
C PHE A 62 -13.20 -20.16 4.00
N PHE A 63 -13.92 -21.12 4.54
CA PHE A 63 -13.83 -22.51 4.09
C PHE A 63 -14.20 -22.60 2.61
N ASP A 64 -15.32 -22.00 2.24
CA ASP A 64 -15.83 -21.93 0.88
C ASP A 64 -16.62 -20.63 0.64
N THR A 65 -17.14 -20.46 -0.57
CA THR A 65 -17.97 -19.32 -0.92
C THR A 65 -19.31 -19.31 -0.19
N LYS A 66 -19.85 -20.47 0.19
CA LYS A 66 -21.09 -20.57 0.95
C LYS A 66 -20.92 -19.94 2.34
N ALA A 67 -19.84 -20.25 3.03
CA ALA A 67 -19.52 -19.65 4.33
C ALA A 67 -19.39 -18.12 4.26
N PHE A 68 -18.82 -17.61 3.17
CA PHE A 68 -18.78 -16.18 2.90
C PHE A 68 -20.18 -15.59 2.70
N PHE A 69 -21.01 -16.21 1.85
CA PHE A 69 -22.36 -15.70 1.57
C PHE A 69 -23.28 -15.77 2.81
N GLU A 70 -23.13 -16.74 3.69
CA GLU A 70 -23.85 -16.81 4.97
C GLU A 70 -23.51 -15.62 5.87
N LEU A 71 -22.20 -15.27 5.97
CA LEU A 71 -21.80 -14.05 6.69
C LEU A 71 -22.35 -12.80 6.01
N LEU A 72 -22.17 -12.68 4.68
CA LEU A 72 -22.66 -11.51 3.92
C LEU A 72 -24.17 -11.31 4.10
N GLN A 73 -24.97 -12.36 4.03
CA GLN A 73 -26.42 -12.32 4.28
C GLN A 73 -26.71 -11.76 5.69
N THR A 74 -25.97 -12.21 6.69
CA THR A 74 -26.12 -11.73 8.08
C THR A 74 -25.81 -10.22 8.19
N LEU A 75 -24.75 -9.78 7.52
CA LEU A 75 -24.36 -8.36 7.52
C LEU A 75 -25.36 -7.48 6.77
N LEU A 76 -25.88 -7.95 5.63
CA LEU A 76 -26.89 -7.24 4.85
C LEU A 76 -28.21 -7.10 5.61
N HIS A 77 -28.62 -8.12 6.36
CA HIS A 77 -29.84 -8.03 7.21
C HIS A 77 -29.74 -6.92 8.26
N GLN A 78 -28.56 -6.58 8.75
CA GLN A 78 -28.37 -5.45 9.67
C GLN A 78 -28.67 -4.09 9.00
N GLU A 79 -28.55 -4.04 7.66
CA GLU A 79 -28.85 -2.87 6.84
C GLU A 79 -30.25 -2.96 6.19
N ASN A 80 -31.10 -3.93 6.60
CA ASN A 80 -32.42 -4.25 6.02
C ASN A 80 -32.37 -4.62 4.54
N LEU A 81 -31.29 -5.29 4.11
CA LEU A 81 -31.06 -5.75 2.75
C LEU A 81 -30.90 -7.28 2.71
N SER A 82 -31.05 -7.83 1.51
CA SER A 82 -30.80 -9.23 1.18
C SER A 82 -29.77 -9.34 0.04
N LEU A 83 -29.34 -10.55 -0.29
CA LEU A 83 -28.46 -10.79 -1.46
C LEU A 83 -29.14 -10.44 -2.79
N ASP A 84 -30.48 -10.49 -2.86
CA ASP A 84 -31.24 -10.17 -4.07
C ASP A 84 -31.25 -8.65 -4.35
N ASP A 85 -30.99 -7.83 -3.32
CA ASP A 85 -30.86 -6.38 -3.47
C ASP A 85 -29.50 -5.95 -4.03
N ILE A 86 -28.55 -6.88 -4.13
CA ILE A 86 -27.17 -6.60 -4.58
C ILE A 86 -27.05 -6.82 -6.10
N ASN A 87 -26.80 -5.74 -6.82
CA ASN A 87 -26.64 -5.77 -8.28
C ASN A 87 -25.38 -6.53 -8.70
N ASP A 88 -24.24 -6.30 -8.00
CA ASP A 88 -22.96 -6.94 -8.34
C ASP A 88 -22.03 -7.04 -7.13
N ILE A 89 -21.07 -7.97 -7.20
CA ILE A 89 -20.03 -8.21 -6.18
C ILE A 89 -18.68 -8.26 -6.87
N TRP A 90 -17.70 -7.50 -6.34
CA TRP A 90 -16.36 -7.38 -6.89
C TRP A 90 -15.26 -7.66 -5.85
N GLY A 91 -14.06 -7.92 -6.29
CA GLY A 91 -12.83 -7.90 -5.48
C GLY A 91 -12.27 -9.25 -5.08
N THR A 92 -13.01 -10.35 -5.24
CA THR A 92 -12.51 -11.71 -5.01
C THR A 92 -13.09 -12.63 -6.06
N LYS A 93 -12.24 -13.24 -6.87
CA LYS A 93 -12.57 -13.99 -8.08
C LYS A 93 -13.68 -15.06 -7.86
N GLU A 94 -13.61 -15.76 -6.73
CA GLU A 94 -14.52 -16.87 -6.42
C GLU A 94 -15.96 -16.44 -6.11
N ILE A 95 -16.16 -15.16 -5.76
CA ILE A 95 -17.47 -14.61 -5.38
C ILE A 95 -18.00 -13.54 -6.33
N GLU A 96 -17.22 -13.15 -7.33
CA GLU A 96 -17.62 -12.13 -8.30
C GLU A 96 -18.80 -12.58 -9.16
N LYS A 97 -19.76 -11.68 -9.37
CA LYS A 97 -20.84 -11.85 -10.34
C LYS A 97 -20.45 -11.34 -11.72
N SER A 98 -19.58 -10.32 -11.79
CA SER A 98 -19.08 -9.73 -13.03
C SER A 98 -17.60 -9.38 -12.91
N THR A 99 -16.86 -9.54 -14.02
CA THR A 99 -15.45 -9.20 -14.15
C THR A 99 -15.21 -7.99 -15.06
N GLU A 100 -16.26 -7.33 -15.54
CA GLU A 100 -16.17 -6.21 -16.50
C GLU A 100 -15.25 -5.08 -16.04
N TYR A 101 -15.21 -4.81 -14.72
CA TYR A 101 -14.31 -3.78 -14.16
C TYR A 101 -12.83 -4.14 -14.31
N ARG A 102 -12.48 -5.42 -14.43
CA ARG A 102 -11.10 -5.87 -14.66
C ARG A 102 -10.60 -5.52 -16.04
N ASP A 103 -11.48 -5.54 -17.04
CA ASP A 103 -11.14 -5.25 -18.43
C ASP A 103 -10.68 -3.81 -18.62
N PHE A 104 -11.17 -2.89 -17.78
CA PHE A 104 -10.73 -1.49 -17.77
C PHE A 104 -9.22 -1.36 -17.54
N PHE A 105 -8.63 -2.25 -16.73
CA PHE A 105 -7.20 -2.24 -16.38
C PHE A 105 -6.41 -3.38 -17.03
N ALA A 106 -7.05 -4.30 -17.75
CA ALA A 106 -6.42 -5.49 -18.31
C ALA A 106 -5.27 -5.17 -19.29
N ASN A 107 -5.34 -4.03 -19.98
CA ASN A 107 -4.34 -3.58 -20.94
C ASN A 107 -3.21 -2.74 -20.32
N THR A 108 -3.20 -2.54 -19.00
CA THR A 108 -2.11 -1.80 -18.35
C THR A 108 -0.97 -2.75 -18.00
N ASN A 109 0.26 -2.31 -18.19
CA ASN A 109 1.45 -3.03 -17.68
C ASN A 109 1.72 -2.71 -16.20
N ILE A 110 0.66 -2.51 -15.41
CA ILE A 110 0.72 -2.20 -13.97
C ILE A 110 -0.23 -3.15 -13.26
N ALA A 111 0.21 -3.70 -12.13
CA ALA A 111 -0.58 -4.61 -11.33
C ALA A 111 -1.85 -3.92 -10.80
N PHE A 112 -3.00 -4.57 -10.94
CA PHE A 112 -4.30 -4.02 -10.53
C PHE A 112 -4.35 -3.67 -9.04
N HIS A 113 -3.75 -4.48 -8.19
CA HIS A 113 -3.62 -4.22 -6.76
C HIS A 113 -3.07 -2.82 -6.48
N SER A 114 -2.04 -2.41 -7.22
CA SER A 114 -1.43 -1.10 -7.08
C SER A 114 -2.33 0.03 -7.56
N ILE A 115 -3.09 -0.21 -8.63
CA ILE A 115 -4.09 0.75 -9.13
C ILE A 115 -5.21 0.91 -8.09
N ALA A 116 -5.65 -0.18 -7.45
CA ALA A 116 -6.65 -0.12 -6.39
C ALA A 116 -6.18 0.73 -5.19
N HIS A 117 -4.93 0.58 -4.75
CA HIS A 117 -4.34 1.45 -3.74
C HIS A 117 -4.33 2.92 -4.18
N MET A 118 -3.91 3.19 -5.40
CA MET A 118 -3.89 4.55 -5.95
C MET A 118 -5.32 5.15 -5.97
N MET A 119 -6.32 4.40 -6.39
CA MET A 119 -7.72 4.84 -6.38
C MET A 119 -8.22 5.09 -4.95
N SER A 120 -7.81 4.29 -3.97
CA SER A 120 -8.22 4.49 -2.56
C SER A 120 -7.72 5.83 -2.01
N CYS A 121 -6.48 6.23 -2.29
CA CYS A 121 -5.98 7.52 -1.84
C CYS A 121 -6.57 8.70 -2.63
N MET A 122 -6.97 8.51 -3.88
CA MET A 122 -7.63 9.53 -4.69
C MET A 122 -8.96 9.99 -4.09
N TYR A 123 -9.75 9.06 -3.55
CA TYR A 123 -11.06 9.35 -2.97
C TYR A 123 -11.02 9.61 -1.47
N TYR A 124 -9.89 9.39 -0.80
CA TYR A 124 -9.79 9.59 0.65
C TYR A 124 -9.93 11.07 1.02
N GLY A 125 -11.01 11.38 1.75
CA GLY A 125 -11.29 12.74 2.17
C GLY A 125 -11.68 13.71 1.04
N ASN A 126 -11.84 13.22 -0.19
CA ASN A 126 -12.12 14.04 -1.36
C ASN A 126 -13.30 13.47 -2.18
N SER A 127 -14.44 14.12 -2.09
CA SER A 127 -15.65 13.74 -2.83
C SER A 127 -15.62 14.13 -4.31
N GLN A 128 -14.71 15.04 -4.70
CA GLN A 128 -14.55 15.51 -6.08
C GLN A 128 -13.07 15.56 -6.48
N PRO A 129 -12.41 14.40 -6.60
CA PRO A 129 -10.96 14.35 -6.81
C PRO A 129 -10.51 15.07 -8.09
N PHE A 130 -11.36 15.09 -9.12
CA PHE A 130 -11.06 15.76 -10.41
C PHE A 130 -11.13 17.29 -10.37
N GLY A 131 -11.55 17.89 -9.27
CA GLY A 131 -11.62 19.35 -9.10
C GLY A 131 -10.31 20.00 -8.64
N THR A 132 -9.27 19.23 -8.34
CA THR A 132 -7.98 19.75 -7.86
C THR A 132 -6.83 18.92 -8.43
N ASP A 133 -5.72 19.56 -8.76
CA ASP A 133 -4.51 18.83 -9.18
C ASP A 133 -4.02 17.94 -8.05
N MET A 134 -3.74 16.67 -8.36
CA MET A 134 -3.29 15.65 -7.39
C MET A 134 -2.13 14.83 -7.95
N ILE A 135 -1.19 14.50 -7.10
CA ILE A 135 -0.22 13.40 -7.31
C ILE A 135 -0.71 12.20 -6.49
N LEU A 136 -0.76 11.03 -7.12
CA LEU A 136 -1.22 9.78 -6.53
C LEU A 136 -0.07 8.77 -6.55
N LEU A 137 0.27 8.19 -5.41
CA LEU A 137 1.34 7.19 -5.31
C LEU A 137 0.84 5.94 -4.59
N SER A 138 0.95 4.79 -5.26
CA SER A 138 0.75 3.48 -4.62
C SER A 138 2.11 2.91 -4.19
N LEU A 139 2.37 2.92 -2.89
CA LEU A 139 3.65 2.54 -2.29
C LEU A 139 3.47 1.29 -1.41
N ASP A 140 3.48 0.13 -2.03
CA ASP A 140 3.34 -1.15 -1.35
C ASP A 140 4.54 -2.08 -1.60
N ALA A 141 4.57 -3.25 -0.95
CA ALA A 141 5.64 -4.23 -1.09
C ALA A 141 5.49 -5.16 -2.30
N GLY A 142 4.29 -5.29 -2.84
CA GLY A 142 4.05 -6.09 -4.05
C GLY A 142 2.58 -6.38 -4.29
N PRO A 143 2.25 -6.89 -5.48
CA PRO A 143 0.86 -7.14 -5.88
C PRO A 143 0.26 -8.38 -5.20
N ASP A 144 -1.07 -8.42 -5.15
CA ASP A 144 -1.84 -9.59 -4.77
C ASP A 144 -2.04 -10.51 -5.99
N SER A 145 -1.25 -11.58 -6.07
CA SER A 145 -1.33 -12.56 -7.17
C SER A 145 -2.57 -13.46 -7.11
N GLN A 146 -3.30 -13.48 -6.02
CA GLN A 146 -4.57 -14.20 -5.95
C GLN A 146 -5.68 -13.45 -6.68
N PHE A 147 -5.55 -12.13 -6.75
CA PHE A 147 -6.48 -11.30 -7.50
C PHE A 147 -6.16 -11.26 -9.00
N GLU A 148 -4.88 -11.20 -9.34
CA GLU A 148 -4.36 -11.07 -10.71
C GLU A 148 -3.23 -12.08 -10.93
N GLU A 149 -3.48 -13.14 -11.70
CA GLU A 149 -2.56 -14.27 -11.88
C GLU A 149 -1.22 -13.86 -12.51
N ASP A 150 -1.24 -12.87 -13.42
CA ASP A 150 -0.07 -12.36 -14.12
C ASP A 150 0.59 -11.14 -13.45
N ALA A 151 0.17 -10.79 -12.24
CA ALA A 151 0.64 -9.60 -11.52
C ALA A 151 2.18 -9.51 -11.42
N TYR A 152 2.85 -10.66 -11.31
CA TYR A 152 4.32 -10.70 -11.23
C TYR A 152 5.04 -10.43 -12.56
N ASN A 153 4.31 -10.43 -13.68
CA ASN A 153 4.84 -10.07 -15.00
C ASN A 153 4.65 -8.59 -15.32
N LYS A 154 4.01 -7.83 -14.42
CA LYS A 154 3.71 -6.42 -14.57
C LYS A 154 4.60 -5.54 -13.67
N ASN A 155 4.58 -4.24 -13.89
CA ASN A 155 5.11 -3.29 -12.94
C ASN A 155 4.23 -3.28 -11.68
N PHE A 156 4.88 -3.31 -10.51
CA PHE A 156 4.18 -3.53 -9.25
C PHE A 156 3.47 -2.29 -8.72
N TYR A 157 3.92 -1.10 -9.10
CA TYR A 157 3.51 0.13 -8.42
C TYR A 157 2.95 1.15 -9.40
N ALA A 158 1.77 1.66 -9.05
CA ALA A 158 1.07 2.69 -9.81
C ALA A 158 1.34 4.07 -9.25
N GLY A 159 1.59 5.02 -10.13
CA GLY A 159 1.47 6.44 -9.88
C GLY A 159 0.39 7.03 -10.76
N GLY A 160 -0.16 8.16 -10.36
CA GLY A 160 -1.12 8.89 -11.17
C GLY A 160 -1.01 10.39 -10.96
N VAL A 161 -1.55 11.12 -11.91
CA VAL A 161 -1.73 12.57 -11.82
C VAL A 161 -3.13 12.90 -12.24
N ILE A 162 -3.83 13.65 -11.39
CA ILE A 162 -5.02 14.36 -11.82
C ILE A 162 -4.61 15.79 -12.15
N LYS A 163 -4.85 16.22 -13.38
CA LYS A 163 -4.60 17.58 -13.82
C LYS A 163 -5.69 18.03 -14.78
N ASN A 164 -6.24 19.22 -14.55
CA ASN A 164 -7.31 19.79 -15.39
C ASN A 164 -8.53 18.84 -15.55
N GLY A 165 -8.83 18.02 -14.54
CA GLY A 165 -9.95 17.08 -14.58
C GLY A 165 -9.67 15.76 -15.31
N GLU A 166 -8.44 15.50 -15.72
CA GLU A 166 -8.01 14.26 -16.37
C GLU A 166 -7.07 13.47 -15.50
N LEU A 167 -7.20 12.14 -15.50
CA LEU A 167 -6.33 11.19 -14.77
C LEU A 167 -5.39 10.50 -15.77
N ASP A 168 -4.09 10.64 -15.55
CA ASP A 168 -3.05 9.84 -16.21
C ASP A 168 -2.44 8.86 -15.21
N ILE A 169 -2.23 7.60 -15.63
CA ILE A 169 -1.71 6.51 -14.79
C ILE A 169 -0.41 5.99 -15.41
N PHE A 170 0.60 5.79 -14.59
CA PHE A 170 1.92 5.33 -15.01
C PHE A 170 2.63 4.54 -13.90
N SER A 171 3.71 3.85 -14.25
CA SER A 171 4.51 3.12 -13.27
C SER A 171 5.40 4.05 -12.47
N ILE A 172 5.53 3.76 -11.18
CA ILE A 172 6.46 4.42 -10.26
C ILE A 172 7.37 3.40 -9.57
N GLU A 173 8.33 3.89 -8.80
CA GLU A 173 9.18 3.05 -7.94
C GLU A 173 8.63 3.02 -6.52
N SER A 174 8.84 1.91 -5.79
CA SER A 174 8.48 1.81 -4.37
C SER A 174 9.63 1.27 -3.53
N PRO A 175 9.97 1.90 -2.40
CA PRO A 175 10.98 1.40 -1.47
C PRO A 175 10.46 0.34 -0.51
N ALA A 176 9.18 -0.04 -0.57
CA ALA A 176 8.53 -0.90 0.43
C ALA A 176 9.21 -2.26 0.61
N ARG A 177 9.82 -2.81 -0.45
CA ARG A 177 10.59 -4.07 -0.36
C ARG A 177 11.84 -3.95 0.51
N LEU A 178 12.46 -2.79 0.62
CA LEU A 178 13.57 -2.55 1.55
C LEU A 178 13.11 -2.79 3.00
N TRP A 179 11.91 -2.31 3.34
CA TRP A 179 11.32 -2.45 4.66
C TRP A 179 10.85 -3.88 4.94
N SER A 180 10.15 -4.51 4.02
CA SER A 180 9.73 -5.91 4.21
C SER A 180 10.92 -6.87 4.29
N TYR A 181 12.05 -6.58 3.63
CA TYR A 181 13.24 -7.37 3.81
C TYR A 181 13.95 -7.07 5.15
N SER A 182 14.02 -5.81 5.58
CA SER A 182 14.54 -5.43 6.90
C SER A 182 13.75 -6.10 8.04
N PHE A 183 12.41 -6.14 7.93
CA PHE A 183 11.56 -6.90 8.86
C PHE A 183 11.99 -8.38 8.95
N LYS A 184 12.20 -9.04 7.81
CA LYS A 184 12.63 -10.45 7.75
C LYS A 184 14.03 -10.67 8.34
N LYS A 185 14.95 -9.75 8.05
CA LYS A 185 16.35 -9.81 8.51
C LYS A 185 16.47 -9.63 10.02
N PHE A 186 15.83 -8.59 10.56
CA PHE A 186 15.93 -8.22 11.97
C PHE A 186 14.82 -8.84 12.85
N LYS A 187 13.79 -9.45 12.26
CA LYS A 187 12.62 -10.03 12.95
C LYS A 187 11.87 -9.00 13.82
N LEU A 188 11.94 -7.74 13.46
CA LEU A 188 11.26 -6.62 14.09
C LEU A 188 10.24 -6.02 13.13
N ARG A 189 9.03 -5.70 13.62
CA ARG A 189 7.98 -5.08 12.79
C ARG A 189 8.44 -3.74 12.24
N GLU A 190 7.91 -3.35 11.07
CA GLU A 190 8.28 -2.11 10.38
C GLU A 190 8.10 -0.87 11.29
N GLY A 191 7.03 -0.81 12.08
CA GLY A 191 6.82 0.26 13.06
C GLY A 191 7.92 0.33 14.13
N THR A 192 8.41 -0.82 14.62
CA THR A 192 9.54 -0.89 15.56
C THR A 192 10.84 -0.45 14.88
N LEU A 193 11.07 -0.87 13.64
CA LEU A 193 12.23 -0.44 12.86
C LEU A 193 12.23 1.07 12.62
N MET A 194 11.07 1.67 12.30
CA MET A 194 10.91 3.13 12.20
C MET A 194 11.21 3.83 13.53
N ALA A 195 10.70 3.29 14.64
CA ALA A 195 10.93 3.83 15.97
C ALA A 195 12.42 3.80 16.33
N LEU A 196 13.11 2.70 16.10
CA LEU A 196 14.56 2.60 16.33
C LEU A 196 15.35 3.61 15.47
N ALA A 197 15.00 3.76 14.19
CA ALA A 197 15.66 4.72 13.30
C ALA A 197 15.53 6.18 13.78
N THR A 198 14.49 6.50 14.57
CA THR A 198 14.24 7.86 15.06
C THR A 198 14.62 8.08 16.53
N ALA A 199 14.55 7.03 17.37
CA ALA A 199 14.78 7.16 18.81
C ALA A 199 16.26 7.03 19.21
N VAL A 200 17.07 6.37 18.40
CA VAL A 200 18.50 6.13 18.69
C VAL A 200 19.35 7.10 17.87
N ASP A 201 20.21 7.89 18.52
CA ASP A 201 21.01 8.94 17.85
C ASP A 201 22.21 8.41 17.06
N THR A 202 22.61 7.15 17.27
CA THR A 202 23.75 6.54 16.56
C THR A 202 23.60 6.67 15.06
N GLN A 203 24.61 7.24 14.41
CA GLN A 203 24.70 7.39 12.97
C GLN A 203 25.98 6.73 12.49
N ILE A 204 25.84 5.83 11.53
CA ILE A 204 26.93 5.19 10.78
C ILE A 204 26.57 5.34 9.31
N ASP A 205 27.17 6.31 8.65
CA ASP A 205 26.84 6.69 7.29
C ASP A 205 27.40 5.69 6.29
N PHE A 206 26.54 5.20 5.46
CA PHE A 206 26.87 4.37 4.30
C PHE A 206 26.61 5.18 3.02
N ASP A 207 27.50 5.07 2.05
CA ASP A 207 27.30 5.75 0.77
C ASP A 207 26.13 5.13 -0.02
N ILE A 208 24.93 5.63 0.23
CA ILE A 208 23.71 5.18 -0.46
C ILE A 208 23.62 5.67 -1.91
N SER A 209 24.48 6.61 -2.34
CA SER A 209 24.44 7.17 -3.71
C SER A 209 24.72 6.12 -4.78
N LYS A 210 25.44 5.06 -4.43
CA LYS A 210 25.71 3.93 -5.33
C LYS A 210 24.43 3.17 -5.75
N PHE A 211 23.32 3.38 -5.06
CA PHE A 211 22.01 2.80 -5.38
C PHE A 211 21.12 3.72 -6.21
N ASP A 212 21.53 4.95 -6.51
CA ASP A 212 20.71 5.94 -7.22
C ASP A 212 20.28 5.47 -8.63
N ASN A 213 21.06 4.60 -9.26
CA ASN A 213 20.74 4.05 -10.57
C ASN A 213 19.94 2.73 -10.53
N ILE A 214 19.58 2.25 -9.33
CA ILE A 214 18.79 1.05 -9.20
C ILE A 214 17.31 1.40 -9.30
N SER A 215 16.59 0.70 -10.18
CA SER A 215 15.15 0.84 -10.34
C SER A 215 14.37 -0.16 -9.49
N PHE A 216 13.19 0.25 -9.03
CA PHE A 216 12.33 -0.52 -8.10
C PHE A 216 10.89 -0.61 -8.63
N PHE A 217 10.71 -1.11 -9.87
CA PHE A 217 9.40 -1.14 -10.55
C PHE A 217 8.70 -2.50 -10.50
N ASP A 218 9.44 -3.61 -10.41
CA ASP A 218 8.96 -4.96 -10.70
C ASP A 218 9.47 -6.02 -9.71
N ASP A 219 9.26 -7.32 -9.99
CA ASP A 219 9.67 -8.42 -9.12
C ASP A 219 11.19 -8.47 -8.85
N SER A 220 12.01 -7.95 -9.76
CA SER A 220 13.46 -7.86 -9.52
C SER A 220 13.80 -7.03 -8.28
N THR A 221 12.88 -6.17 -7.84
CA THR A 221 12.96 -5.39 -6.60
C THR A 221 13.20 -6.26 -5.37
N ARG A 222 12.69 -7.50 -5.34
CA ARG A 222 12.93 -8.44 -4.22
C ARG A 222 14.40 -8.75 -4.02
N ILE A 223 15.10 -9.08 -5.12
CA ILE A 223 16.53 -9.43 -5.09
C ILE A 223 17.35 -8.18 -4.81
N LYS A 224 17.01 -7.06 -5.44
CA LYS A 224 17.71 -5.78 -5.25
C LYS A 224 17.59 -5.31 -3.81
N ALA A 225 16.40 -5.29 -3.23
CA ALA A 225 16.16 -4.89 -1.85
C ALA A 225 16.96 -5.75 -0.86
N ARG A 226 16.99 -7.07 -1.07
CA ARG A 226 17.81 -7.98 -0.27
C ARG A 226 19.28 -7.59 -0.28
N LYS A 227 19.86 -7.47 -1.48
CA LYS A 227 21.29 -7.14 -1.64
C LYS A 227 21.62 -5.80 -0.97
N ILE A 228 20.79 -4.78 -1.15
CA ILE A 228 20.99 -3.44 -0.59
C ILE A 228 20.97 -3.50 0.94
N VAL A 229 19.94 -4.13 1.53
CA VAL A 229 19.81 -4.22 2.99
C VAL A 229 20.96 -5.05 3.58
N ASP A 230 21.35 -6.15 2.93
CA ASP A 230 22.48 -6.96 3.38
C ASP A 230 23.79 -6.16 3.33
N GLU A 231 24.06 -5.44 2.24
CA GLU A 231 25.27 -4.65 2.08
C GLU A 231 25.38 -3.50 3.09
N ILE A 232 24.27 -2.78 3.34
CA ILE A 232 24.24 -1.73 4.38
C ILE A 232 24.44 -2.37 5.75
N ALA A 233 23.78 -3.49 6.04
CA ALA A 233 23.90 -4.16 7.32
C ALA A 233 25.31 -4.67 7.57
N ASP A 234 25.94 -5.34 6.60
CA ASP A 234 27.30 -5.87 6.72
C ASP A 234 28.30 -4.74 7.01
N PHE A 235 28.16 -3.60 6.34
CA PHE A 235 28.99 -2.43 6.61
C PHE A 235 28.74 -1.89 8.04
N VAL A 236 27.50 -1.66 8.42
CA VAL A 236 27.16 -1.09 9.73
C VAL A 236 27.56 -2.02 10.86
N PHE A 237 27.30 -3.33 10.72
CA PHE A 237 27.66 -4.29 11.78
C PHE A 237 29.18 -4.50 11.92
N SER A 238 29.97 -4.24 10.88
CA SER A 238 31.43 -4.25 10.95
C SER A 238 32.04 -2.95 11.48
N SER A 239 31.28 -1.86 11.53
CA SER A 239 31.76 -0.56 12.03
C SER A 239 31.73 -0.51 13.55
N GLU A 240 32.61 0.29 14.17
CA GLU A 240 32.59 0.55 15.60
C GLU A 240 31.45 1.51 15.97
N LEU A 241 30.91 1.34 17.18
CA LEU A 241 29.93 2.31 17.72
C LEU A 241 30.65 3.56 18.25
N PRO A 242 30.01 4.73 18.17
CA PRO A 242 30.53 5.93 18.83
C PRO A 242 30.69 5.72 20.36
N GLU A 243 31.77 6.24 20.94
CA GLU A 243 32.05 6.12 22.38
C GLU A 243 30.92 6.68 23.26
N ASN A 244 30.19 7.67 22.76
CA ASN A 244 29.06 8.32 23.44
C ASN A 244 27.69 7.71 23.10
N ALA A 245 27.64 6.48 22.59
CA ALA A 245 26.41 5.80 22.29
C ALA A 245 25.47 5.72 23.52
N ASP A 246 24.18 5.93 23.32
CA ASP A 246 23.18 5.99 24.38
C ASP A 246 23.02 4.64 25.08
N LYS A 247 23.42 4.57 26.34
CA LYS A 247 23.45 3.34 27.13
C LYS A 247 22.05 2.74 27.41
N ARG A 248 20.96 3.42 27.06
CA ARG A 248 19.60 2.90 27.13
C ARG A 248 19.32 1.82 26.08
N PHE A 249 20.10 1.77 25.01
CA PHE A 249 19.96 0.82 23.93
C PHE A 249 21.14 -0.16 23.92
N SER A 250 20.87 -1.39 23.53
CA SER A 250 21.91 -2.41 23.29
C SER A 250 22.75 -2.09 22.07
N GLU A 251 23.92 -2.70 21.94
CA GLU A 251 24.76 -2.58 20.75
C GLU A 251 24.01 -3.00 19.49
N GLU A 252 23.22 -4.07 19.55
CA GLU A 252 22.41 -4.56 18.44
C GLU A 252 21.35 -3.51 18.01
N GLU A 253 20.66 -2.88 18.97
CA GLU A 253 19.67 -1.82 18.67
C GLU A 253 20.33 -0.61 18.03
N HIS A 254 21.51 -0.22 18.45
CA HIS A 254 22.31 0.84 17.81
C HIS A 254 22.65 0.49 16.35
N LYS A 255 23.11 -0.75 16.10
CA LYS A 255 23.45 -1.21 14.75
C LYS A 255 22.20 -1.27 13.85
N ILE A 256 21.10 -1.86 14.35
CA ILE A 256 19.84 -1.90 13.61
C ILE A 256 19.36 -0.47 13.31
N SER A 257 19.39 0.43 14.29
CA SER A 257 19.02 1.83 14.08
C SER A 257 19.84 2.48 12.97
N ALA A 258 21.17 2.33 12.97
CA ALA A 258 22.03 2.90 11.96
C ALA A 258 21.75 2.31 10.56
N VAL A 259 21.48 1.00 10.44
CA VAL A 259 21.02 0.39 9.19
C VAL A 259 19.72 1.05 8.72
N MET A 260 18.75 1.16 9.63
CA MET A 260 17.42 1.69 9.28
C MET A 260 17.44 3.17 8.92
N LYS A 261 18.34 3.98 9.49
CA LYS A 261 18.55 5.38 9.05
C LYS A 261 19.00 5.45 7.59
N ASN A 262 19.95 4.60 7.19
CA ASN A 262 20.37 4.52 5.79
C ASN A 262 19.20 4.06 4.87
N ILE A 263 18.38 3.10 5.33
CA ILE A 263 17.18 2.65 4.58
C ILE A 263 16.13 3.76 4.49
N VAL A 264 15.92 4.56 5.56
CA VAL A 264 15.04 5.74 5.53
C VAL A 264 15.53 6.73 4.48
N ASN A 265 16.82 7.08 4.51
CA ASN A 265 17.40 8.03 3.56
C ASN A 265 17.28 7.54 2.11
N LEU A 266 17.51 6.26 1.84
CA LEU A 266 17.34 5.67 0.51
C LEU A 266 15.86 5.68 0.10
N SER A 267 14.94 5.36 1.03
CA SER A 267 13.51 5.38 0.77
C SER A 267 13.01 6.80 0.40
N GLN A 268 13.49 7.80 1.13
CA GLN A 268 13.19 9.20 0.83
C GLN A 268 13.65 9.60 -0.58
N ARG A 269 14.87 9.21 -0.98
CA ARG A 269 15.39 9.47 -2.33
C ARG A 269 14.56 8.82 -3.43
N ILE A 270 14.10 7.57 -3.22
CA ILE A 270 13.25 6.87 -4.21
C ILE A 270 11.92 7.60 -4.38
N VAL A 271 11.24 7.94 -3.28
CA VAL A 271 9.94 8.62 -3.35
C VAL A 271 10.10 10.05 -3.87
N GLU A 272 11.14 10.76 -3.45
CA GLU A 272 11.50 12.08 -3.97
C GLU A 272 11.68 12.07 -5.48
N ARG A 273 12.42 11.10 -6.01
CA ARG A 273 12.64 10.94 -7.45
C ARG A 273 11.31 10.77 -8.21
N ASN A 274 10.38 9.98 -7.67
CA ASN A 274 9.03 9.88 -8.25
C ASN A 274 8.33 11.24 -8.25
N VAL A 275 8.30 11.93 -7.12
CA VAL A 275 7.61 13.22 -6.96
C VAL A 275 8.22 14.29 -7.88
N ASP A 276 9.56 14.41 -7.91
CA ASP A 276 10.26 15.38 -8.76
C ASP A 276 10.00 15.15 -10.26
N ASN A 277 10.06 13.87 -10.68
CA ASN A 277 9.77 13.50 -12.06
C ASN A 277 8.32 13.83 -12.44
N ILE A 278 7.36 13.58 -11.54
CA ILE A 278 5.95 13.87 -11.77
C ILE A 278 5.72 15.39 -11.83
N ILE A 279 6.25 16.15 -10.87
CA ILE A 279 6.14 17.62 -10.85
C ILE A 279 6.67 18.20 -12.16
N LYS A 280 7.86 17.75 -12.59
CA LYS A 280 8.51 18.22 -13.82
C LYS A 280 7.71 17.84 -15.06
N ARG A 281 7.30 16.55 -15.17
CA ARG A 281 6.58 16.04 -16.35
C ARG A 281 5.26 16.74 -16.58
N TYR A 282 4.52 17.03 -15.51
CA TYR A 282 3.18 17.61 -15.59
C TYR A 282 3.16 19.12 -15.28
N ASN A 283 4.32 19.73 -15.04
CA ASN A 283 4.44 21.14 -14.67
C ASN A 283 3.47 21.50 -13.53
N LEU A 284 3.55 20.77 -12.42
CA LEU A 284 2.71 20.96 -11.25
C LEU A 284 3.33 22.00 -10.30
N VAL A 285 2.46 22.67 -9.54
CA VAL A 285 2.85 23.63 -8.50
C VAL A 285 2.52 23.03 -7.16
N PRO A 286 3.51 22.58 -6.32
CA PRO A 286 3.26 21.84 -5.11
C PRO A 286 2.22 22.45 -4.16
N ASN A 287 2.31 23.76 -3.88
CA ASN A 287 1.36 24.43 -2.99
C ASN A 287 -0.07 24.60 -3.55
N LYS A 288 -0.33 24.14 -4.77
CA LYS A 288 -1.66 24.03 -5.40
C LYS A 288 -2.08 22.59 -5.65
N THR A 289 -1.19 21.62 -5.41
CA THR A 289 -1.35 20.21 -5.70
C THR A 289 -1.51 19.43 -4.41
N ILE A 290 -2.40 18.44 -4.39
CA ILE A 290 -2.54 17.48 -3.30
C ILE A 290 -1.56 16.32 -3.55
N LEU A 291 -0.81 15.88 -2.53
CA LEU A 291 -0.10 14.62 -2.57
C LEU A 291 -0.90 13.57 -1.81
N ALA A 292 -1.33 12.51 -2.51
CA ALA A 292 -2.05 11.40 -1.92
C ALA A 292 -1.26 10.09 -2.10
N MET A 293 -1.14 9.30 -1.04
CA MET A 293 -0.37 8.05 -1.05
C MET A 293 -1.13 6.94 -0.34
N ALA A 294 -1.06 5.72 -0.86
CA ALA A 294 -1.63 4.52 -0.26
C ALA A 294 -0.68 3.32 -0.38
N GLY A 295 -1.01 2.25 0.33
CA GLY A 295 -0.18 1.04 0.46
C GLY A 295 0.63 1.03 1.74
N GLY A 296 1.16 -0.13 2.12
CA GLY A 296 1.83 -0.32 3.42
C GLY A 296 2.97 0.66 3.70
N PHE A 297 3.76 1.01 2.68
CA PHE A 297 4.84 1.99 2.85
C PHE A 297 4.34 3.42 3.00
N ALA A 298 3.14 3.77 2.52
CA ALA A 298 2.58 5.11 2.71
C ALA A 298 2.43 5.49 4.19
N LEU A 299 2.43 4.53 5.11
CA LEU A 299 2.44 4.75 6.56
C LEU A 299 3.83 5.05 7.14
N ASN A 300 4.87 5.23 6.30
CA ASN A 300 6.22 5.54 6.74
C ASN A 300 6.35 6.99 7.21
N CYS A 301 6.18 7.22 8.51
CA CYS A 301 6.20 8.55 9.11
C CYS A 301 7.48 9.39 8.81
N PRO A 302 8.71 8.84 8.87
CA PRO A 302 9.91 9.59 8.52
C PRO A 302 9.90 10.13 7.08
N THR A 303 9.49 9.29 6.11
CA THR A 303 9.40 9.70 4.70
C THR A 303 8.29 10.72 4.49
N ASN A 304 7.14 10.52 5.15
CA ASN A 304 6.01 11.44 5.07
C ASN A 304 6.38 12.84 5.59
N SER A 305 7.02 12.89 6.76
CA SER A 305 7.49 14.15 7.35
C SER A 305 8.50 14.88 6.46
N TYR A 306 9.42 14.13 5.86
CA TYR A 306 10.39 14.66 4.90
C TYR A 306 9.72 15.30 3.68
N LEU A 307 8.78 14.59 3.03
CA LEU A 307 8.07 15.10 1.85
C LEU A 307 7.23 16.33 2.17
N LEU A 308 6.53 16.31 3.33
CA LEU A 308 5.72 17.44 3.78
C LEU A 308 6.56 18.70 3.98
N GLN A 309 7.73 18.57 4.59
CA GLN A 309 8.64 19.69 4.82
C GLN A 309 9.25 20.21 3.52
N LYS A 310 9.62 19.31 2.61
CA LYS A 310 10.32 19.66 1.37
C LYS A 310 9.43 20.37 0.36
N TYR A 311 8.24 19.83 0.10
CA TYR A 311 7.43 20.27 -1.05
C TYR A 311 6.32 21.23 -0.71
N ARG A 312 5.85 21.29 0.55
CA ARG A 312 4.74 22.15 1.00
C ARG A 312 3.51 22.04 0.11
N PHE A 313 3.06 20.80 -0.15
CA PHE A 313 1.84 20.54 -0.89
C PHE A 313 0.63 21.26 -0.29
N LYS A 314 -0.39 21.53 -1.13
CA LYS A 314 -1.66 22.12 -0.69
C LYS A 314 -2.33 21.28 0.40
N ASP A 315 -2.28 19.95 0.25
CA ASP A 315 -2.78 18.97 1.20
C ASP A 315 -2.01 17.66 1.06
N TYR A 316 -2.07 16.83 2.09
CA TYR A 316 -1.35 15.58 2.18
C TYR A 316 -2.29 14.48 2.69
N GLN A 317 -2.65 13.51 1.84
CA GLN A 317 -3.67 12.53 2.10
C GLN A 317 -3.09 11.11 2.13
N ILE A 318 -3.25 10.43 3.26
CA ILE A 318 -2.82 9.03 3.45
C ILE A 318 -3.98 8.30 4.12
N PRO A 319 -4.69 7.40 3.41
CA PRO A 319 -5.66 6.53 4.04
C PRO A 319 -4.97 5.59 5.05
N PRO A 320 -5.65 5.24 6.13
CA PRO A 320 -5.13 4.35 7.16
C PRO A 320 -4.89 2.93 6.67
#